data_713680b91fea73c9f67710f59448c7f7
#
_entry.id   713680b91fea73c9f67710f59448c7f7
#
_cell.length_a   1.000
_cell.length_b   1.000
_cell.length_c   1.000
_cell.angle_alpha   90.00
_cell.angle_beta   90.00
_cell.angle_gamma   90.00
#
_symmetry.space_group_name_H-M   'P 1'
#
loop_
_entity.id
_entity.type
_entity.pdbx_description
1 polymer ?
#
loop_
_entity_poly.entity_id
_entity_poly.type
_entity_poly.pdbx_seq_one_letter_code
_entity_poly.pdbx_strand_id
1 'polypeptide(L)'
;VVDSKSLSRSERMRVTQGFARAIHEFVGPRLDVPAPDVNTSGEEMIWFRTAWAKLHPDEKHPDALITGKPLREGGSEGRLEATGEGGVATLHALREAIRLQKKFTVSLQGLGNVGSHFARAVEKIGGKIVAAGDSRGAIANPVGLDIDKLLEYKRTPQTILGFEGSKKISVDE
;
A
#
# COMPACT_ATOMS: atom_id res chain seq x y z
N VAL A 1 -12.17 15.36 8.84
CA VAL A 1 -12.10 14.09 8.08
C VAL A 1 -12.89 14.24 6.81
N VAL A 2 -12.30 13.97 5.65
CA VAL A 2 -12.96 14.07 4.34
C VAL A 2 -13.11 12.66 3.78
N ASP A 3 -14.32 12.29 3.35
CA ASP A 3 -14.49 11.05 2.58
C ASP A 3 -13.96 11.23 1.16
N SER A 4 -12.70 10.84 0.97
CA SER A 4 -12.01 10.98 -0.31
C SER A 4 -12.53 10.06 -1.41
N LYS A 5 -13.30 9.01 -1.07
CA LYS A 5 -13.83 8.05 -2.06
C LYS A 5 -14.91 8.64 -2.96
N SER A 6 -15.66 9.62 -2.44
CA SER A 6 -16.72 10.31 -3.18
C SER A 6 -16.19 11.48 -4.04
N LEU A 7 -14.93 11.88 -3.87
CA LEU A 7 -14.34 13.02 -4.55
C LEU A 7 -13.78 12.64 -5.91
N SER A 8 -14.01 13.50 -6.91
CA SER A 8 -13.32 13.47 -8.18
C SER A 8 -11.81 13.73 -8.01
N ARG A 9 -11.01 13.39 -9.01
CA ARG A 9 -9.57 13.65 -9.00
C ARG A 9 -9.25 15.13 -8.77
N SER A 10 -10.00 16.05 -9.41
CA SER A 10 -9.80 17.51 -9.26
C SER A 10 -10.18 18.01 -7.86
N GLU A 11 -11.19 17.43 -7.24
CA GLU A 11 -11.57 17.75 -5.86
C GLU A 11 -10.53 17.26 -4.86
N ARG A 12 -10.05 16.01 -5.02
CA ARG A 12 -8.94 15.50 -4.20
C ARG A 12 -7.70 16.37 -4.30
N MET A 13 -7.36 16.83 -5.52
CA MET A 13 -6.24 17.74 -5.72
C MET A 13 -6.44 19.06 -4.95
N ARG A 14 -7.63 19.68 -5.04
CA ARG A 14 -7.92 20.92 -4.31
C ARG A 14 -7.86 20.73 -2.79
N VAL A 15 -8.42 19.65 -2.28
CA VAL A 15 -8.37 19.31 -0.84
C VAL A 15 -6.93 19.12 -0.38
N THR A 16 -6.14 18.33 -1.10
CA THR A 16 -4.73 18.07 -0.78
C THR A 16 -3.89 19.34 -0.79
N GLN A 17 -4.06 20.19 -1.81
CA GLN A 17 -3.36 21.46 -1.90
C GLN A 17 -3.81 22.46 -0.83
N GLY A 18 -5.11 22.44 -0.47
CA GLY A 18 -5.65 23.23 0.63
C GLY A 18 -5.05 22.81 1.97
N PHE A 19 -4.98 21.51 2.22
CA PHE A 19 -4.35 20.94 3.41
C PHE A 19 -2.87 21.32 3.50
N ALA A 20 -2.11 21.16 2.40
CA ALA A 20 -0.71 21.55 2.36
C ALA A 20 -0.51 23.04 2.74
N ARG A 21 -1.38 23.93 2.22
CA ARG A 21 -1.33 25.35 2.56
C ARG A 21 -1.73 25.65 4.00
N ALA A 22 -2.63 24.85 4.58
CA ALA A 22 -3.08 25.08 5.96
C ALA A 22 -2.02 24.68 7.01
N ILE A 23 -1.17 23.68 6.70
CA ILE A 23 -0.18 23.17 7.65
C ILE A 23 1.28 23.47 7.24
N HIS A 24 1.50 24.33 6.24
CA HIS A 24 2.82 24.54 5.64
C HIS A 24 3.91 24.98 6.63
N GLU A 25 3.54 25.64 7.72
CA GLU A 25 4.49 26.10 8.75
C GLU A 25 4.93 24.97 9.70
N PHE A 26 4.13 23.88 9.78
CA PHE A 26 4.39 22.75 10.68
C PHE A 26 5.13 21.61 10.02
N VAL A 27 5.23 21.62 8.69
CA VAL A 27 5.86 20.54 7.91
C VAL A 27 7.00 21.08 7.06
N GLY A 28 8.02 20.29 6.88
CA GLY A 28 9.19 20.68 6.09
C GLY A 28 10.27 19.61 6.09
N PRO A 29 11.28 19.71 5.21
CA PRO A 29 12.36 18.73 5.13
C PRO A 29 13.14 18.52 6.45
N ARG A 30 13.08 19.48 7.37
CA ARG A 30 13.75 19.45 8.68
C ARG A 30 12.79 19.62 9.86
N LEU A 31 11.51 19.52 9.60
CA LEU A 31 10.43 19.53 10.58
C LEU A 31 9.72 18.19 10.56
N ASP A 32 8.40 18.19 10.50
CA ASP A 32 7.61 16.98 10.33
C ASP A 32 7.48 16.66 8.84
N VAL A 33 7.79 15.41 8.47
CA VAL A 33 7.79 14.92 7.08
C VAL A 33 6.57 14.03 6.86
N PRO A 34 5.54 14.51 6.17
CA PRO A 34 4.33 13.73 5.91
C PRO A 34 4.57 12.50 5.00
N ALA A 35 3.63 11.56 5.04
CA ALA A 35 3.64 10.36 4.25
C ALA A 35 2.23 10.03 3.73
N PRO A 36 2.09 9.20 2.68
CA PRO A 36 0.80 8.69 2.26
C PRO A 36 0.19 7.76 3.31
N ASP A 37 -1.12 7.79 3.43
CA ASP A 37 -1.92 6.95 4.30
C ASP A 37 -3.17 6.46 3.54
N VAL A 38 -4.17 5.93 4.25
CA VAL A 38 -5.40 5.38 3.67
C VAL A 38 -6.04 6.36 2.68
N ASN A 39 -6.36 5.87 1.50
CA ASN A 39 -6.96 6.61 0.38
C ASN A 39 -6.09 7.75 -0.20
N THR A 40 -4.78 7.74 0.06
CA THR A 40 -3.83 8.63 -0.61
C THR A 40 -2.78 7.82 -1.38
N SER A 41 -2.16 8.45 -2.36
CA SER A 41 -1.19 7.83 -3.27
C SER A 41 -0.05 8.80 -3.56
N GLY A 42 0.90 8.37 -4.38
CA GLY A 42 1.98 9.24 -4.86
C GLY A 42 1.49 10.49 -5.59
N GLU A 43 0.28 10.47 -6.15
CA GLU A 43 -0.30 11.62 -6.82
C GLU A 43 -0.66 12.74 -5.83
N GLU A 44 -1.29 12.41 -4.71
CA GLU A 44 -1.57 13.34 -3.63
C GLU A 44 -0.26 13.91 -3.04
N MET A 45 0.78 13.10 -2.95
CA MET A 45 2.09 13.55 -2.47
C MET A 45 2.72 14.60 -3.39
N ILE A 46 2.57 14.44 -4.72
CA ILE A 46 3.01 15.44 -5.69
C ILE A 46 2.23 16.74 -5.52
N TRP A 47 0.91 16.66 -5.39
CA TRP A 47 0.07 17.87 -5.23
C TRP A 47 0.38 18.61 -3.93
N PHE A 48 0.61 17.86 -2.85
CA PHE A 48 0.99 18.44 -1.55
C PHE A 48 2.32 19.19 -1.66
N ARG A 49 3.39 18.51 -2.14
CA ARG A 49 4.71 19.11 -2.33
C ARG A 49 4.64 20.36 -3.21
N THR A 50 3.91 20.28 -4.33
CA THR A 50 3.80 21.39 -5.27
C THR A 50 3.12 22.63 -4.64
N ALA A 51 2.11 22.41 -3.82
CA ALA A 51 1.42 23.51 -3.14
C ALA A 51 2.30 24.12 -2.03
N TRP A 52 2.99 23.28 -1.27
CA TRP A 52 3.89 23.71 -0.21
C TRP A 52 5.10 24.49 -0.76
N ALA A 53 5.76 23.98 -1.82
CA ALA A 53 6.93 24.60 -2.43
C ALA A 53 6.65 26.03 -2.96
N LYS A 54 5.43 26.33 -3.39
CA LYS A 54 5.03 27.69 -3.79
C LYS A 54 5.05 28.68 -2.63
N LEU A 55 4.90 28.22 -1.40
CA LEU A 55 4.95 29.05 -0.18
C LEU A 55 6.36 29.12 0.41
N HIS A 56 7.26 28.24 -0.04
CA HIS A 56 8.64 28.14 0.41
C HIS A 56 9.63 28.19 -0.77
N PRO A 57 9.67 29.29 -1.53
CA PRO A 57 10.49 29.38 -2.74
C PRO A 57 12.00 29.29 -2.49
N ASP A 58 12.44 29.56 -1.27
CA ASP A 58 13.86 29.53 -0.88
C ASP A 58 14.31 28.15 -0.40
N GLU A 59 13.40 27.16 -0.28
CA GLU A 59 13.79 25.80 0.12
C GLU A 59 14.53 25.08 -1.02
N LYS A 60 15.77 24.69 -0.75
CA LYS A 60 16.66 24.04 -1.73
C LYS A 60 16.29 22.59 -2.02
N HIS A 61 15.61 21.93 -1.11
CA HIS A 61 15.28 20.50 -1.17
C HIS A 61 13.77 20.25 -0.95
N PRO A 62 12.87 20.84 -1.77
CA PRO A 62 11.43 20.67 -1.58
C PRO A 62 10.98 19.22 -1.77
N ASP A 63 11.77 18.40 -2.46
CA ASP A 63 11.50 16.97 -2.63
C ASP A 63 11.66 16.17 -1.34
N ALA A 64 12.43 16.67 -0.37
CA ALA A 64 12.56 16.02 0.94
C ALA A 64 11.37 16.30 1.89
N LEU A 65 10.41 17.12 1.48
CA LEU A 65 9.24 17.49 2.28
C LEU A 65 8.36 16.29 2.65
N ILE A 66 8.16 15.36 1.72
CA ILE A 66 7.14 14.32 1.84
C ILE A 66 7.61 12.99 1.21
N THR A 67 7.29 11.87 1.84
CA THR A 67 7.61 10.53 1.31
C THR A 67 6.53 10.01 0.37
N GLY A 68 6.75 8.84 -0.25
CA GLY A 68 5.75 8.14 -1.07
C GLY A 68 5.46 8.75 -2.44
N LYS A 69 6.27 9.69 -2.89
CA LYS A 69 6.23 10.17 -4.27
C LYS A 69 6.69 9.09 -5.26
N PRO A 70 6.24 9.11 -6.52
CA PRO A 70 6.84 8.31 -7.59
C PRO A 70 8.34 8.60 -7.74
N LEU A 71 9.11 7.59 -8.18
CA LEU A 71 10.58 7.72 -8.36
C LEU A 71 10.97 8.92 -9.22
N ARG A 72 10.27 9.13 -10.35
CA ARG A 72 10.49 10.27 -11.27
C ARG A 72 10.24 11.63 -10.64
N GLU A 73 9.59 11.67 -9.48
CA GLU A 73 9.23 12.87 -8.72
C GLU A 73 10.05 12.98 -7.41
N GLY A 74 11.23 12.35 -7.37
CA GLY A 74 12.10 12.36 -6.19
C GLY A 74 11.67 11.39 -5.09
N GLY A 75 10.95 10.31 -5.44
CA GLY A 75 10.64 9.21 -4.53
C GLY A 75 11.85 8.30 -4.30
N SER A 76 11.79 7.47 -3.25
CA SER A 76 12.80 6.48 -2.91
C SER A 76 12.40 5.10 -3.42
N GLU A 77 13.35 4.33 -3.94
CA GLU A 77 13.16 2.91 -4.26
C GLU A 77 12.80 2.12 -3.00
N GLY A 78 12.02 1.05 -3.18
CA GLY A 78 11.62 0.16 -2.09
C GLY A 78 10.50 0.69 -1.20
N ARG A 79 10.10 1.95 -1.32
CA ARG A 79 9.06 2.53 -0.44
C ARG A 79 7.70 1.84 -0.59
N LEU A 80 7.34 1.39 -1.78
CA LEU A 80 6.07 0.70 -2.03
C LEU A 80 6.05 -0.69 -1.41
N GLU A 81 7.17 -1.40 -1.47
CA GLU A 81 7.36 -2.77 -1.01
C GLU A 81 7.64 -2.86 0.48
N ALA A 82 8.28 -1.84 1.05
CA ALA A 82 8.90 -1.86 2.37
C ALA A 82 7.98 -2.35 3.49
N THR A 83 6.71 -1.94 3.51
CA THR A 83 5.78 -2.37 4.56
C THR A 83 5.44 -3.86 4.44
N GLY A 84 5.17 -4.34 3.23
CA GLY A 84 4.88 -5.76 2.97
C GLY A 84 6.10 -6.64 3.24
N GLU A 85 7.26 -6.26 2.76
CA GLU A 85 8.52 -6.99 2.99
C GLU A 85 8.95 -6.94 4.45
N GLY A 86 8.76 -5.82 5.14
CA GLY A 86 8.98 -5.68 6.58
C GLY A 86 8.13 -6.65 7.40
N GLY A 87 6.87 -6.87 7.02
CA GLY A 87 6.01 -7.89 7.61
C GLY A 87 6.58 -9.31 7.46
N VAL A 88 7.13 -9.63 6.28
CA VAL A 88 7.77 -10.93 6.04
C VAL A 88 9.09 -11.05 6.79
N ALA A 89 9.88 -9.99 6.90
CA ALA A 89 11.10 -9.99 7.71
C ALA A 89 10.78 -10.25 9.20
N THR A 90 9.71 -9.64 9.72
CA THR A 90 9.21 -9.90 11.09
C THR A 90 8.78 -11.36 11.25
N LEU A 91 7.99 -11.90 10.31
CA LEU A 91 7.58 -13.31 10.31
C LEU A 91 8.80 -14.24 10.30
N HIS A 92 9.81 -13.92 9.48
CA HIS A 92 11.04 -14.69 9.40
C HIS A 92 11.82 -14.68 10.73
N ALA A 93 11.94 -13.51 11.36
CA ALA A 93 12.60 -13.37 12.66
C ALA A 93 11.87 -14.13 13.78
N LEU A 94 10.53 -14.20 13.72
CA LEU A 94 9.73 -14.94 14.71
C LEU A 94 9.61 -16.43 14.42
N ARG A 95 10.14 -16.91 13.30
CA ARG A 95 9.93 -18.27 12.79
C ARG A 95 10.16 -19.37 13.83
N GLU A 96 11.25 -19.28 14.58
CA GLU A 96 11.59 -20.27 15.62
C GLU A 96 10.64 -20.15 16.81
N ALA A 97 10.34 -18.94 17.25
CA ALA A 97 9.45 -18.69 18.38
C ALA A 97 8.03 -19.24 18.17
N ILE A 98 7.49 -19.09 16.95
CA ILE A 98 6.17 -19.61 16.58
C ILE A 98 6.21 -21.02 15.97
N ARG A 99 7.38 -21.67 15.94
CA ARG A 99 7.61 -23.00 15.38
C ARG A 99 7.13 -23.14 13.93
N LEU A 100 7.32 -22.10 13.14
CA LEU A 100 6.89 -22.06 11.74
C LEU A 100 7.71 -23.04 10.90
N GLN A 101 7.05 -23.97 10.23
CA GLN A 101 7.69 -24.95 9.36
C GLN A 101 8.31 -24.31 8.11
N LYS A 102 9.18 -25.05 7.39
CA LYS A 102 9.77 -24.58 6.13
C LYS A 102 8.73 -24.30 5.05
N LYS A 103 7.69 -25.12 4.97
CA LYS A 103 6.51 -24.91 4.12
C LYS A 103 5.31 -24.64 5.03
N PHE A 104 4.63 -23.55 4.81
CA PHE A 104 3.48 -23.13 5.60
C PHE A 104 2.44 -22.46 4.71
N THR A 105 1.21 -22.38 5.18
CA THR A 105 0.12 -21.69 4.48
C THR A 105 -0.19 -20.37 5.16
N VAL A 106 -0.69 -19.42 4.37
CA VAL A 106 -1.05 -18.10 4.82
C VAL A 106 -2.45 -17.75 4.31
N SER A 107 -3.28 -17.21 5.18
CA SER A 107 -4.51 -16.51 4.83
C SER A 107 -4.26 -15.01 4.98
N LEU A 108 -4.62 -14.23 3.98
CA LEU A 108 -4.28 -12.81 3.89
C LEU A 108 -5.54 -11.95 3.87
N GLN A 109 -5.72 -11.11 4.87
CA GLN A 109 -6.77 -10.10 4.90
C GLN A 109 -6.26 -8.78 4.31
N GLY A 110 -6.84 -8.39 3.18
CA GLY A 110 -6.45 -7.20 2.43
C GLY A 110 -5.37 -7.46 1.37
N LEU A 111 -5.75 -7.31 0.10
CA LEU A 111 -4.86 -7.46 -1.05
C LEU A 111 -4.67 -6.08 -1.74
N GLY A 112 -4.33 -5.07 -0.95
CA GLY A 112 -3.90 -3.74 -1.38
C GLY A 112 -2.38 -3.66 -1.55
N ASN A 113 -1.81 -2.46 -1.45
CA ASN A 113 -0.36 -2.27 -1.60
C ASN A 113 0.45 -3.16 -0.64
N VAL A 114 0.19 -3.09 0.66
CA VAL A 114 0.91 -3.87 1.67
C VAL A 114 0.72 -5.38 1.45
N GLY A 115 -0.55 -5.83 1.32
CA GLY A 115 -0.85 -7.25 1.18
C GLY A 115 -0.30 -7.87 -0.10
N SER A 116 -0.27 -7.15 -1.22
CA SER A 116 0.30 -7.66 -2.47
C SER A 116 1.81 -7.87 -2.39
N HIS A 117 2.53 -6.93 -1.78
CA HIS A 117 3.97 -7.06 -1.58
C HIS A 117 4.31 -8.11 -0.52
N PHE A 118 3.52 -8.19 0.58
CA PHE A 118 3.63 -9.26 1.55
C PHE A 118 3.43 -10.64 0.92
N ALA A 119 2.38 -10.84 0.11
CA ALA A 119 2.09 -12.11 -0.54
C ALA A 119 3.25 -12.59 -1.42
N ARG A 120 3.79 -11.70 -2.26
CA ARG A 120 4.97 -12.01 -3.10
C ARG A 120 6.22 -12.33 -2.27
N ALA A 121 6.44 -11.59 -1.20
CA ALA A 121 7.62 -11.77 -0.36
C ALA A 121 7.53 -13.05 0.50
N VAL A 122 6.35 -13.41 1.00
CA VAL A 122 6.15 -14.61 1.81
C VAL A 122 6.35 -15.90 0.99
N GLU A 123 6.02 -15.89 -0.29
CA GLU A 123 6.29 -17.04 -1.19
C GLU A 123 7.80 -17.33 -1.31
N LYS A 124 8.64 -16.28 -1.33
CA LYS A 124 10.11 -16.44 -1.38
C LYS A 124 10.69 -17.17 -0.16
N ILE A 125 10.01 -17.15 0.98
CA ILE A 125 10.44 -17.83 2.21
C ILE A 125 9.72 -19.16 2.47
N GLY A 126 8.97 -19.67 1.47
CA GLY A 126 8.31 -20.99 1.50
C GLY A 126 6.86 -20.95 1.99
N GLY A 127 6.27 -19.79 2.18
CA GLY A 127 4.85 -19.62 2.44
C GLY A 127 4.01 -19.79 1.17
N LYS A 128 2.79 -20.25 1.31
CA LYS A 128 1.81 -20.39 0.23
C LYS A 128 0.53 -19.67 0.63
N ILE A 129 0.08 -18.74 -0.20
CA ILE A 129 -1.18 -18.05 0.03
C ILE A 129 -2.32 -18.98 -0.39
N VAL A 130 -3.16 -19.38 0.57
CA VAL A 130 -4.29 -20.30 0.34
C VAL A 130 -5.64 -19.60 0.44
N ALA A 131 -5.70 -18.42 1.06
CA ALA A 131 -6.89 -17.60 1.11
C ALA A 131 -6.49 -16.11 1.04
N ALA A 132 -7.33 -15.32 0.42
CA ALA A 132 -7.17 -13.86 0.35
C ALA A 132 -8.51 -13.16 0.45
N GLY A 133 -8.55 -12.03 1.17
CA GLY A 133 -9.71 -11.15 1.28
C GLY A 133 -9.44 -9.76 0.70
N ASP A 134 -10.48 -9.14 0.17
CA ASP A 134 -10.50 -7.71 -0.14
C ASP A 134 -11.78 -7.04 0.44
N SER A 135 -12.03 -5.78 0.11
CA SER A 135 -13.21 -5.05 0.60
C SER A 135 -14.55 -5.57 0.09
N ARG A 136 -14.55 -6.51 -0.88
CA ARG A 136 -15.77 -7.07 -1.50
C ARG A 136 -16.01 -8.53 -1.10
N GLY A 137 -15.03 -9.20 -0.51
CA GLY A 137 -15.17 -10.56 -0.03
C GLY A 137 -13.86 -11.33 -0.03
N ALA A 138 -13.95 -12.64 0.14
CA ALA A 138 -12.78 -13.50 0.25
C ALA A 138 -12.88 -14.73 -0.67
N ILE A 139 -11.72 -15.24 -1.05
CA ILE A 139 -11.55 -16.44 -1.85
C ILE A 139 -10.51 -17.37 -1.23
N ALA A 140 -10.64 -18.66 -1.48
CA ALA A 140 -9.66 -19.66 -1.06
C ALA A 140 -9.38 -20.68 -2.18
N ASN A 141 -8.15 -21.18 -2.17
CA ASN A 141 -7.70 -22.35 -2.90
C ASN A 141 -6.71 -23.12 -2.03
N PRO A 142 -7.05 -24.31 -1.51
CA PRO A 142 -6.14 -25.11 -0.65
C PRO A 142 -4.82 -25.50 -1.33
N VAL A 143 -4.80 -25.56 -2.67
CA VAL A 143 -3.58 -25.85 -3.44
C VAL A 143 -2.67 -24.63 -3.53
N GLY A 144 -3.21 -23.44 -3.29
CA GLY A 144 -2.54 -22.13 -3.37
C GLY A 144 -3.12 -21.23 -4.44
N LEU A 145 -3.07 -19.93 -4.20
CA LEU A 145 -3.44 -18.88 -5.13
C LEU A 145 -2.17 -18.43 -5.88
N ASP A 146 -2.23 -18.34 -7.20
CA ASP A 146 -1.19 -17.70 -8.02
C ASP A 146 -1.29 -16.19 -7.82
N ILE A 147 -0.39 -15.62 -7.03
CA ILE A 147 -0.48 -14.22 -6.60
C ILE A 147 -0.31 -13.26 -7.75
N ASP A 148 0.59 -13.53 -8.69
CA ASP A 148 0.80 -12.62 -9.80
C ASP A 148 -0.41 -12.59 -10.74
N LYS A 149 -1.01 -13.73 -11.06
CA LYS A 149 -2.25 -13.79 -11.83
C LYS A 149 -3.43 -13.18 -11.08
N LEU A 150 -3.53 -13.40 -9.76
CA LEU A 150 -4.58 -12.81 -8.94
C LEU A 150 -4.51 -11.29 -8.92
N LEU A 151 -3.33 -10.73 -8.80
CA LEU A 151 -3.12 -9.28 -8.81
C LEU A 151 -3.41 -8.68 -10.19
N GLU A 152 -3.05 -9.37 -11.27
CA GLU A 152 -3.40 -8.97 -12.64
C GLU A 152 -4.92 -9.00 -12.86
N TYR A 153 -5.58 -10.10 -12.48
CA TYR A 153 -7.04 -10.23 -12.53
C TYR A 153 -7.73 -9.08 -11.80
N LYS A 154 -7.28 -8.77 -10.57
CA LYS A 154 -7.89 -7.74 -9.72
C LYS A 154 -7.88 -6.34 -10.35
N ARG A 155 -6.98 -6.05 -11.27
CA ARG A 155 -6.88 -4.72 -11.91
C ARG A 155 -8.16 -4.30 -12.64
N THR A 156 -8.83 -5.22 -13.32
CA THR A 156 -10.02 -4.92 -14.14
C THR A 156 -11.30 -4.89 -13.30
N PRO A 157 -11.70 -5.98 -12.56
CA PRO A 157 -12.93 -5.95 -11.77
C PRO A 157 -12.77 -5.21 -10.44
N GLN A 158 -11.54 -4.81 -10.06
CA GLN A 158 -11.20 -4.21 -8.77
C GLN A 158 -11.63 -5.05 -7.56
N THR A 159 -11.76 -6.36 -7.77
CA THR A 159 -12.03 -7.37 -6.73
C THR A 159 -11.33 -8.67 -7.07
N ILE A 160 -11.15 -9.52 -6.06
CA ILE A 160 -10.61 -10.88 -6.23
C ILE A 160 -11.72 -11.93 -6.45
N LEU A 161 -12.98 -11.56 -6.23
CA LEU A 161 -14.09 -12.48 -6.41
C LEU A 161 -14.21 -12.93 -7.87
N GLY A 162 -14.38 -14.24 -8.08
CA GLY A 162 -14.46 -14.85 -9.42
C GLY A 162 -13.12 -15.22 -10.03
N PHE A 163 -12.01 -15.09 -9.31
CA PHE A 163 -10.70 -15.56 -9.78
C PHE A 163 -10.72 -17.06 -10.05
N GLU A 164 -10.23 -17.45 -11.23
CA GLU A 164 -10.24 -18.84 -11.69
C GLU A 164 -9.48 -19.77 -10.73
N GLY A 165 -10.02 -20.97 -10.52
CA GLY A 165 -9.43 -21.96 -9.62
C GLY A 165 -9.62 -21.68 -8.13
N SER A 166 -10.35 -20.61 -7.75
CA SER A 166 -10.67 -20.29 -6.37
C SER A 166 -12.14 -20.50 -6.04
N LYS A 167 -12.45 -20.65 -4.75
CA LYS A 167 -13.81 -20.67 -4.22
C LYS A 167 -14.05 -19.42 -3.38
N LYS A 168 -15.23 -18.82 -3.52
CA LYS A 168 -15.66 -17.77 -2.58
C LYS A 168 -15.87 -18.39 -1.21
N ILE A 169 -15.37 -17.71 -0.17
CA ILE A 169 -15.56 -18.07 1.23
C ILE A 169 -16.16 -16.90 2.00
N SER A 170 -16.66 -17.16 3.21
CA SER A 170 -16.99 -16.11 4.17
C SER A 170 -15.70 -15.45 4.68
N VAL A 171 -15.77 -14.18 5.06
CA VAL A 171 -14.62 -13.47 5.67
C VAL A 171 -14.31 -14.03 7.06
N ASP A 172 -15.28 -14.71 7.68
CA ASP A 172 -15.18 -15.32 9.01
C ASP A 172 -14.68 -16.79 8.97
N GLU A 173 -14.51 -17.37 7.78
CA GLU A 173 -13.90 -18.69 7.55
C GLU A 173 -12.38 -18.57 7.35
#